data_47cfa74dea8c23076b5d79725e97fce0
#
_entry.id   47cfa74dea8c23076b5d79725e97fce0
#
_cell.length_a   1.000
_cell.length_b   1.000
_cell.length_c   1.000
_cell.angle_alpha   90.00
_cell.angle_beta   90.00
_cell.angle_gamma   90.00
#
_symmetry.space_group_name_H-M   'P 1'
#
loop_
_entity.id
_entity.type
_entity.pdbx_description
1 polymer ?
#
loop_
_entity_poly.entity_id
_entity_poly.type
_entity_poly.pdbx_seq_one_letter_code
_entity_poly.pdbx_strand_id
1 'polypeptide(L)'
;MKFYFAPLEGVTGFTYRNAFADLFGGVDKYYAPFISPCVNDKLKGKEIRDILPENNSGKVNLVPQILANRADYFIKATKQIMDMGYTKEININIGCPSGTVVAKNKGSGFLRDTDAMDRFFEEIFNWRDSDESGLDISVKTRIGVNDAEEFPEIMEVYNQYPISELTIHPRTRKQMYRDTPDMNAFDYAFKVSRNPLCYNGDIRTVMDYENFAKKYNVDAVMIGRGLIANPQLVNEIKGQEKLTKEMLKQYHDRLYRDFEKIMKADKHLLFKMKEFWNYVSWNFEDENKCAKLVRKCQNLYKYNLAVEEIFGTMELK
;
A
#
# COMPACT_ATOMS: atom_id res chain seq x y z
N MET A 1 -13.61 -12.80 4.20
CA MET A 1 -12.96 -11.48 3.98
C MET A 1 -11.54 -11.72 3.49
N LYS A 2 -11.12 -11.03 2.43
CA LYS A 2 -9.75 -11.09 1.86
C LYS A 2 -8.84 -10.07 2.55
N PHE A 3 -7.54 -10.35 2.55
CA PHE A 3 -6.53 -9.47 3.14
C PHE A 3 -5.54 -9.00 2.09
N TYR A 4 -5.31 -7.69 1.99
CA TYR A 4 -4.41 -7.10 1.01
C TYR A 4 -3.28 -6.33 1.67
N PHE A 5 -2.10 -6.40 1.07
CA PHE A 5 -0.98 -5.58 1.50
C PHE A 5 -0.98 -4.26 0.74
N ALA A 6 -1.16 -3.16 1.48
CA ALA A 6 -1.19 -1.81 0.91
C ALA A 6 0.17 -1.40 0.31
N PRO A 7 0.17 -0.64 -0.80
CA PRO A 7 1.40 -0.05 -1.33
C PRO A 7 1.87 1.10 -0.42
N LEU A 8 3.13 1.07 -0.01
CA LEU A 8 3.82 2.17 0.64
C LEU A 8 5.05 2.55 -0.16
N GLU A 9 5.00 3.73 -0.80
CA GLU A 9 6.11 4.24 -1.61
C GLU A 9 7.40 4.29 -0.79
N GLY A 10 8.45 3.75 -1.39
CA GLY A 10 9.74 3.64 -0.73
C GLY A 10 9.91 2.45 0.20
N VAL A 11 8.84 1.82 0.69
CA VAL A 11 8.89 0.72 1.69
C VAL A 11 8.60 -0.63 1.06
N THR A 12 7.40 -0.82 0.50
CA THR A 12 6.90 -2.13 0.06
C THR A 12 7.29 -2.49 -1.37
N GLY A 13 8.54 -2.23 -1.78
CA GLY A 13 9.10 -2.67 -3.05
C GLY A 13 9.25 -4.19 -3.12
N PHE A 14 9.64 -4.72 -4.29
CA PHE A 14 9.71 -6.17 -4.55
C PHE A 14 10.55 -6.94 -3.52
N THR A 15 11.69 -6.39 -3.07
CA THR A 15 12.53 -7.00 -2.04
C THR A 15 11.76 -7.23 -0.74
N TYR A 16 10.98 -6.22 -0.32
CA TYR A 16 10.17 -6.29 0.88
C TYR A 16 9.03 -7.30 0.71
N ARG A 17 8.29 -7.22 -0.42
CA ARG A 17 7.16 -8.12 -0.70
C ARG A 17 7.59 -9.58 -0.75
N ASN A 18 8.73 -9.89 -1.38
CA ASN A 18 9.26 -11.24 -1.47
C ASN A 18 9.62 -11.80 -0.09
N ALA A 19 10.36 -11.04 0.72
CA ALA A 19 10.71 -11.47 2.07
C ALA A 19 9.47 -11.69 2.94
N PHE A 20 8.46 -10.82 2.84
CA PHE A 20 7.19 -10.96 3.54
C PHE A 20 6.43 -12.21 3.07
N ALA A 21 6.26 -12.40 1.77
CA ALA A 21 5.52 -13.53 1.20
C ALA A 21 6.19 -14.88 1.51
N ASP A 22 7.53 -14.90 1.56
CA ASP A 22 8.28 -16.12 1.85
C ASP A 22 8.18 -16.56 3.31
N LEU A 23 8.19 -15.60 4.24
CA LEU A 23 8.27 -15.90 5.68
C LEU A 23 6.89 -15.92 6.36
N PHE A 24 5.97 -15.08 5.94
CA PHE A 24 4.67 -14.93 6.59
C PHE A 24 3.51 -15.26 5.66
N GLY A 25 3.47 -14.70 4.47
CA GLY A 25 2.35 -14.87 3.55
C GLY A 25 1.02 -14.37 4.12
N GLY A 26 -0.03 -15.16 3.96
CA GLY A 26 -1.34 -14.92 4.56
C GLY A 26 -2.20 -13.87 3.88
N VAL A 27 -1.65 -13.03 2.99
CA VAL A 27 -2.40 -12.02 2.23
C VAL A 27 -2.75 -12.51 0.83
N ASP A 28 -3.89 -12.04 0.32
CA ASP A 28 -4.45 -12.50 -0.97
C ASP A 28 -3.90 -11.70 -2.16
N LYS A 29 -3.59 -10.40 -1.95
CA LYS A 29 -3.01 -9.51 -2.97
C LYS A 29 -1.97 -8.58 -2.36
N TYR A 30 -0.94 -8.29 -3.14
CA TYR A 30 0.09 -7.29 -2.85
C TYR A 30 -0.01 -6.16 -3.86
N TYR A 31 -0.14 -4.93 -3.40
CA TYR A 31 -0.17 -3.79 -4.31
C TYR A 31 1.22 -3.18 -4.45
N ALA A 32 1.66 -2.96 -5.69
CA ALA A 32 2.94 -2.30 -5.94
C ALA A 32 2.89 -0.81 -5.57
N PRO A 33 3.98 -0.21 -5.07
CA PRO A 33 4.14 1.23 -5.13
C PRO A 33 3.86 1.75 -6.54
N PHE A 34 3.24 2.92 -6.62
CA PHE A 34 2.67 3.39 -7.87
C PHE A 34 3.70 3.69 -8.96
N ILE A 35 3.33 3.40 -10.19
CA ILE A 35 4.00 3.82 -11.41
C ILE A 35 3.38 5.15 -11.85
N SER A 36 4.22 6.17 -12.12
CA SER A 36 3.75 7.48 -12.58
C SER A 36 4.16 7.73 -14.03
N PRO A 37 3.27 7.44 -15.00
CA PRO A 37 3.56 7.66 -16.41
C PRO A 37 3.80 9.15 -16.71
N CYS A 38 4.62 9.42 -17.73
CA CYS A 38 4.98 10.75 -18.18
C CYS A 38 4.96 10.85 -19.71
N VAL A 39 5.16 12.07 -20.22
CA VAL A 39 5.07 12.42 -21.65
C VAL A 39 5.90 11.53 -22.59
N ASN A 40 7.02 11.01 -22.12
CA ASN A 40 7.98 10.25 -22.95
C ASN A 40 7.59 8.78 -23.16
N ASP A 41 6.35 8.39 -22.89
CA ASP A 41 5.75 7.06 -23.13
C ASP A 41 6.54 5.86 -22.54
N LYS A 42 7.68 6.07 -21.90
CA LYS A 42 8.45 5.01 -21.23
C LYS A 42 8.31 5.09 -19.73
N LEU A 43 7.91 4.00 -19.13
CA LEU A 43 7.90 3.85 -17.68
C LEU A 43 9.33 3.95 -17.12
N LYS A 44 9.50 4.49 -15.93
CA LYS A 44 10.82 4.66 -15.32
C LYS A 44 11.42 3.32 -14.92
N GLY A 45 12.71 3.14 -15.18
CA GLY A 45 13.38 1.86 -14.93
C GLY A 45 13.29 1.34 -13.51
N LYS A 46 13.22 2.23 -12.47
CA LYS A 46 13.00 1.82 -11.08
C LYS A 46 11.59 1.27 -10.86
N GLU A 47 10.58 1.93 -11.42
CA GLU A 47 9.17 1.55 -11.30
C GLU A 47 8.90 0.22 -12.02
N ILE A 48 9.45 0.08 -13.26
CA ILE A 48 9.40 -1.18 -14.01
C ILE A 48 10.07 -2.30 -13.22
N ARG A 49 11.29 -2.10 -12.75
CA ARG A 49 12.04 -3.13 -12.01
C ARG A 49 11.27 -3.65 -10.81
N ASP A 50 10.46 -2.79 -10.16
CA ASP A 50 9.66 -3.18 -8.99
C ASP A 50 8.54 -4.15 -9.34
N ILE A 51 8.03 -4.10 -10.55
CA ILE A 51 6.92 -4.94 -11.02
C ILE A 51 7.35 -6.05 -11.99
N LEU A 52 8.61 -6.13 -12.44
CA LEU A 52 9.04 -7.21 -13.32
C LEU A 52 8.71 -8.58 -12.71
N PRO A 53 8.06 -9.49 -13.46
CA PRO A 53 7.70 -10.82 -12.94
C PRO A 53 8.89 -11.57 -12.36
N GLU A 54 10.06 -11.50 -12.99
CA GLU A 54 11.29 -12.15 -12.54
C GLU A 54 11.84 -11.61 -11.21
N ASN A 55 11.45 -10.39 -10.83
CA ASN A 55 11.81 -9.79 -9.54
C ASN A 55 10.82 -10.10 -8.43
N ASN A 56 9.64 -10.62 -8.76
CA ASN A 56 8.59 -10.92 -7.80
C ASN A 56 8.44 -12.44 -7.62
N SER A 57 8.48 -12.90 -6.38
CA SER A 57 8.30 -14.32 -6.03
C SER A 57 6.94 -14.82 -6.55
N GLY A 58 6.88 -16.08 -6.98
CA GLY A 58 5.62 -16.72 -7.37
C GLY A 58 4.56 -16.81 -6.26
N LYS A 59 4.95 -16.50 -5.01
CA LYS A 59 4.03 -16.35 -3.88
C LYS A 59 3.36 -14.97 -3.81
N VAL A 60 3.86 -14.00 -4.58
CA VAL A 60 3.37 -12.61 -4.58
C VAL A 60 2.32 -12.45 -5.69
N ASN A 61 1.04 -12.50 -5.33
CA ASN A 61 -0.05 -12.09 -6.23
C ASN A 61 -0.06 -10.56 -6.34
N LEU A 62 0.76 -10.02 -7.26
CA LEU A 62 1.01 -8.58 -7.38
C LEU A 62 -0.04 -7.91 -8.25
N VAL A 63 -0.58 -6.80 -7.75
CA VAL A 63 -1.40 -5.85 -8.50
C VAL A 63 -0.57 -4.59 -8.76
N PRO A 64 -0.19 -4.30 -10.01
CA PRO A 64 0.45 -3.05 -10.38
C PRO A 64 -0.49 -1.86 -10.14
N GLN A 65 0.07 -0.74 -9.67
CA GLN A 65 -0.70 0.48 -9.39
C GLN A 65 -0.18 1.64 -10.25
N ILE A 66 -1.11 2.37 -10.89
CA ILE A 66 -0.80 3.53 -11.74
C ILE A 66 -1.29 4.81 -11.08
N LEU A 67 -0.44 5.84 -11.08
CA LEU A 67 -0.74 7.20 -10.62
C LEU A 67 -0.90 8.13 -11.83
N ALA A 68 -2.09 8.27 -12.33
CA ALA A 68 -2.41 9.12 -13.48
C ALA A 68 -3.65 9.99 -13.20
N ASN A 69 -3.76 11.09 -13.96
CA ASN A 69 -4.93 11.96 -14.03
C ASN A 69 -5.28 12.29 -15.50
N ARG A 70 -4.73 11.52 -16.44
CA ARG A 70 -5.00 11.58 -17.88
C ARG A 70 -5.18 10.17 -18.38
N ALA A 71 -6.25 9.93 -19.13
CA ALA A 71 -6.62 8.60 -19.62
C ALA A 71 -5.59 8.07 -20.63
N ASP A 72 -5.06 8.91 -21.54
CA ASP A 72 -4.05 8.51 -22.51
C ASP A 72 -2.77 7.97 -21.84
N TYR A 73 -2.33 8.59 -20.72
CA TYR A 73 -1.17 8.12 -19.96
C TYR A 73 -1.47 6.82 -19.20
N PHE A 74 -2.68 6.70 -18.63
CA PHE A 74 -3.10 5.48 -17.97
C PHE A 74 -3.15 4.31 -18.96
N ILE A 75 -3.82 4.47 -20.08
CA ILE A 75 -3.99 3.44 -21.12
C ILE A 75 -2.64 2.96 -21.65
N LYS A 76 -1.74 3.90 -22.02
CA LYS A 76 -0.40 3.56 -22.49
C LYS A 76 0.42 2.79 -21.46
N ALA A 77 0.38 3.21 -20.20
CA ALA A 77 1.08 2.52 -19.12
C ALA A 77 0.47 1.12 -18.86
N THR A 78 -0.86 1.02 -18.88
CA THR A 78 -1.56 -0.25 -18.74
C THR A 78 -1.15 -1.24 -19.80
N LYS A 79 -1.13 -0.85 -21.08
CA LYS A 79 -0.68 -1.73 -22.19
C LYS A 79 0.75 -2.24 -21.96
N GLN A 80 1.69 -1.37 -21.58
CA GLN A 80 3.06 -1.79 -21.27
C GLN A 80 3.12 -2.78 -20.09
N ILE A 81 2.27 -2.61 -19.09
CA ILE A 81 2.20 -3.51 -17.93
C ILE A 81 1.55 -4.85 -18.34
N MET A 82 0.54 -4.82 -19.20
CA MET A 82 -0.08 -6.04 -19.75
C MET A 82 0.94 -6.84 -20.59
N ASP A 83 1.79 -6.18 -21.36
CA ASP A 83 2.88 -6.81 -22.13
C ASP A 83 3.91 -7.52 -21.22
N MET A 84 4.00 -7.13 -19.94
CA MET A 84 4.81 -7.82 -18.93
C MET A 84 4.09 -9.04 -18.31
N GLY A 85 2.84 -9.32 -18.67
CA GLY A 85 2.05 -10.45 -18.17
C GLY A 85 1.00 -10.10 -17.11
N TYR A 86 0.82 -8.83 -16.74
CA TYR A 86 -0.22 -8.39 -15.79
C TYR A 86 -1.53 -8.12 -16.51
N THR A 87 -2.29 -9.16 -16.77
CA THR A 87 -3.53 -9.10 -17.60
C THR A 87 -4.83 -9.18 -16.79
N LYS A 88 -4.76 -9.38 -15.47
CA LYS A 88 -5.95 -9.57 -14.64
C LYS A 88 -6.46 -8.27 -14.05
N GLU A 89 -5.60 -7.51 -13.41
CA GLU A 89 -6.00 -6.32 -12.65
C GLU A 89 -4.93 -5.23 -12.69
N ILE A 90 -5.37 -3.99 -12.88
CA ILE A 90 -4.59 -2.77 -12.70
C ILE A 90 -5.30 -1.86 -11.70
N ASN A 91 -4.57 -1.33 -10.74
CA ASN A 91 -5.11 -0.43 -9.74
C ASN A 91 -4.80 1.05 -10.06
N ILE A 92 -5.77 1.93 -9.84
CA ILE A 92 -5.59 3.39 -9.97
C ILE A 92 -5.35 3.99 -8.59
N ASN A 93 -4.28 4.79 -8.45
CA ASN A 93 -4.01 5.54 -7.23
C ASN A 93 -4.63 6.93 -7.28
N ILE A 94 -5.72 7.13 -6.56
CA ILE A 94 -6.35 8.44 -6.32
C ILE A 94 -6.26 8.82 -4.82
N GLY A 95 -5.27 8.26 -4.12
CA GLY A 95 -5.15 8.45 -2.67
C GLY A 95 -3.79 8.98 -2.18
N CYS A 96 -2.76 9.08 -3.03
CA CYS A 96 -1.43 9.52 -2.59
C CYS A 96 -1.47 10.99 -2.11
N PRO A 97 -1.13 11.28 -0.82
CA PRO A 97 -1.24 12.63 -0.27
C PRO A 97 0.04 13.46 -0.44
N SER A 98 1.08 12.94 -1.08
CA SER A 98 2.37 13.61 -1.25
C SER A 98 2.22 14.96 -1.94
N GLY A 99 2.84 16.00 -1.39
CA GLY A 99 2.76 17.36 -1.93
C GLY A 99 3.20 17.46 -3.40
N THR A 100 4.24 16.72 -3.78
CA THR A 100 4.75 16.68 -5.17
C THR A 100 3.80 15.99 -6.15
N VAL A 101 2.97 15.07 -5.67
CA VAL A 101 1.93 14.39 -6.44
C VAL A 101 0.71 15.28 -6.57
N VAL A 102 0.24 15.83 -5.46
CA VAL A 102 -0.94 16.71 -5.37
C VAL A 102 -0.76 18.00 -6.18
N ALA A 103 0.44 18.58 -6.19
CA ALA A 103 0.75 19.76 -7.01
C ALA A 103 0.60 19.53 -8.53
N LYS A 104 0.58 18.26 -8.96
CA LYS A 104 0.34 17.85 -10.37
C LYS A 104 -1.09 17.36 -10.60
N ASN A 105 -2.01 17.65 -9.69
CA ASN A 105 -3.40 17.14 -9.69
C ASN A 105 -3.48 15.61 -9.84
N LYS A 106 -2.51 14.86 -9.28
CA LYS A 106 -2.49 13.40 -9.25
C LYS A 106 -2.75 12.89 -7.82
N GLY A 107 -3.01 11.58 -7.69
CA GLY A 107 -3.32 10.97 -6.40
C GLY A 107 -4.50 11.67 -5.74
N SER A 108 -4.42 11.97 -4.45
CA SER A 108 -5.52 12.67 -3.76
C SER A 108 -5.75 14.12 -4.25
N GLY A 109 -4.82 14.70 -5.01
CA GLY A 109 -5.02 16.00 -5.66
C GLY A 109 -6.05 15.95 -6.80
N PHE A 110 -6.27 14.78 -7.39
CA PHE A 110 -7.26 14.59 -8.45
C PHE A 110 -8.69 14.67 -7.93
N LEU A 111 -8.93 14.37 -6.65
CA LEU A 111 -10.25 14.46 -5.99
C LEU A 111 -10.86 15.88 -5.97
N ARG A 112 -10.11 16.93 -6.35
CA ARG A 112 -10.63 18.32 -6.39
C ARG A 112 -11.55 18.60 -7.54
N ASP A 113 -11.49 17.80 -8.60
CA ASP A 113 -12.13 18.05 -9.88
C ASP A 113 -12.89 16.80 -10.30
N THR A 114 -14.10 16.65 -9.79
CA THR A 114 -15.01 15.53 -10.04
C THR A 114 -15.40 15.43 -11.51
N ASP A 115 -15.52 16.55 -12.23
CA ASP A 115 -15.76 16.56 -13.68
C ASP A 115 -14.56 15.97 -14.45
N ALA A 116 -13.32 16.31 -14.04
CA ALA A 116 -12.14 15.72 -14.66
C ALA A 116 -11.99 14.24 -14.31
N MET A 117 -12.38 13.84 -13.11
CA MET A 117 -12.43 12.43 -12.71
C MET A 117 -13.44 11.65 -13.57
N ASP A 118 -14.62 12.21 -13.77
CA ASP A 118 -15.68 11.60 -14.56
C ASP A 118 -15.22 11.35 -16.00
N ARG A 119 -14.73 12.38 -16.68
CA ARG A 119 -14.14 12.25 -18.03
C ARG A 119 -13.00 11.22 -18.09
N PHE A 120 -12.12 11.22 -17.09
CA PHE A 120 -11.02 10.24 -17.00
C PHE A 120 -11.55 8.81 -16.92
N PHE A 121 -12.54 8.56 -16.06
CA PHE A 121 -13.14 7.23 -15.91
C PHE A 121 -13.92 6.82 -17.16
N GLU A 122 -14.69 7.72 -17.76
CA GLU A 122 -15.38 7.46 -19.02
C GLU A 122 -14.41 6.98 -20.12
N GLU A 123 -13.31 7.72 -20.33
CA GLU A 123 -12.33 7.36 -21.35
C GLU A 123 -11.65 6.00 -21.08
N ILE A 124 -11.25 5.72 -19.84
CA ILE A 124 -10.54 4.46 -19.53
C ILE A 124 -11.46 3.25 -19.55
N PHE A 125 -12.72 3.39 -19.12
CA PHE A 125 -13.69 2.30 -19.16
C PHE A 125 -14.18 2.03 -20.59
N ASN A 126 -14.41 3.06 -21.42
CA ASN A 126 -14.69 2.90 -22.83
C ASN A 126 -13.54 2.17 -23.56
N TRP A 127 -12.27 2.53 -23.26
CA TRP A 127 -11.13 1.80 -23.78
C TRP A 127 -11.12 0.34 -23.29
N ARG A 128 -11.27 0.08 -22.00
CA ARG A 128 -11.26 -1.28 -21.46
C ARG A 128 -12.31 -2.16 -22.13
N ASP A 129 -13.52 -1.64 -22.32
CA ASP A 129 -14.64 -2.38 -22.88
C ASP A 129 -14.43 -2.69 -24.38
N SER A 130 -13.64 -1.86 -25.08
CA SER A 130 -13.23 -2.08 -26.46
C SER A 130 -12.02 -3.01 -26.66
N ASP A 131 -11.24 -3.27 -25.58
CA ASP A 131 -9.96 -3.99 -25.66
C ASP A 131 -10.13 -5.52 -25.55
N GLU A 132 -11.31 -6.02 -25.25
CA GLU A 132 -11.64 -7.46 -25.10
C GLU A 132 -10.72 -8.24 -24.13
N SER A 133 -9.84 -7.54 -23.41
CA SER A 133 -8.85 -8.17 -22.50
C SER A 133 -9.47 -8.73 -21.22
N GLY A 134 -10.67 -8.29 -20.86
CA GLY A 134 -11.31 -8.63 -19.59
C GLY A 134 -10.57 -8.06 -18.37
N LEU A 135 -9.78 -7.00 -18.56
CA LEU A 135 -8.98 -6.37 -17.50
C LEU A 135 -9.86 -5.76 -16.42
N ASP A 136 -9.61 -6.13 -15.17
CA ASP A 136 -10.19 -5.48 -14.01
C ASP A 136 -9.48 -4.15 -13.71
N ILE A 137 -10.27 -3.09 -13.52
CA ILE A 137 -9.77 -1.80 -13.06
C ILE A 137 -10.28 -1.56 -11.65
N SER A 138 -9.37 -1.59 -10.68
CA SER A 138 -9.65 -1.25 -9.29
C SER A 138 -9.13 0.14 -8.92
N VAL A 139 -9.68 0.74 -7.88
CA VAL A 139 -9.33 2.10 -7.44
C VAL A 139 -8.93 2.12 -5.98
N LYS A 140 -7.84 2.81 -5.64
CA LYS A 140 -7.49 3.13 -4.25
C LYS A 140 -7.57 4.62 -4.02
N THR A 141 -8.49 5.05 -3.16
CA THR A 141 -8.83 6.46 -2.94
C THR A 141 -8.75 6.91 -1.48
N ARG A 142 -8.87 8.23 -1.29
CA ARG A 142 -9.22 8.92 -0.04
C ARG A 142 -10.61 9.54 -0.16
N ILE A 143 -11.10 10.17 0.92
CA ILE A 143 -12.45 10.74 1.00
C ILE A 143 -12.52 12.22 0.60
N GLY A 144 -11.45 12.81 0.14
CA GLY A 144 -11.38 14.20 -0.28
C GLY A 144 -10.00 14.80 -0.06
N VAL A 145 -9.86 16.08 -0.38
CA VAL A 145 -8.61 16.84 -0.24
C VAL A 145 -8.58 17.59 1.08
N ASN A 146 -9.55 18.40 1.35
CA ASN A 146 -9.59 19.28 2.52
C ASN A 146 -10.58 18.79 3.57
N ASP A 147 -11.75 18.32 3.14
CA ASP A 147 -12.89 17.98 3.98
C ASP A 147 -13.55 16.67 3.56
N ALA A 148 -14.20 15.99 4.52
CA ALA A 148 -14.98 14.78 4.27
C ALA A 148 -16.32 15.08 3.57
N GLU A 149 -16.79 16.30 3.61
CA GLU A 149 -17.99 16.77 2.90
C GLU A 149 -17.84 16.71 1.36
N GLU A 150 -16.59 16.61 0.86
CA GLU A 150 -16.30 16.38 -0.56
C GLU A 150 -16.67 14.96 -1.01
N PHE A 151 -16.77 14.00 -0.08
CA PHE A 151 -16.85 12.59 -0.40
C PHE A 151 -18.14 12.13 -1.10
N PRO A 152 -19.33 12.64 -0.78
CA PRO A 152 -20.56 12.27 -1.50
C PRO A 152 -20.47 12.47 -3.02
N GLU A 153 -19.99 13.62 -3.47
CA GLU A 153 -19.83 13.93 -4.90
C GLU A 153 -18.78 12.99 -5.56
N ILE A 154 -17.67 12.71 -4.86
CA ILE A 154 -16.66 11.76 -5.31
C ILE A 154 -17.27 10.35 -5.47
N MET A 155 -18.12 9.91 -4.54
CA MET A 155 -18.81 8.61 -4.61
C MET A 155 -19.83 8.56 -5.76
N GLU A 156 -20.48 9.67 -6.11
CA GLU A 156 -21.36 9.74 -7.29
C GLU A 156 -20.59 9.41 -8.57
N VAL A 157 -19.37 9.94 -8.73
CA VAL A 157 -18.51 9.61 -9.88
C VAL A 157 -18.16 8.12 -9.87
N TYR A 158 -17.66 7.57 -8.75
CA TYR A 158 -17.27 6.16 -8.70
C TYR A 158 -18.44 5.20 -8.99
N ASN A 159 -19.65 5.56 -8.61
CA ASN A 159 -20.84 4.74 -8.80
C ASN A 159 -21.34 4.67 -10.26
N GLN A 160 -20.81 5.51 -11.15
CA GLN A 160 -21.14 5.49 -12.57
C GLN A 160 -20.36 4.43 -13.35
N TYR A 161 -19.24 3.95 -12.78
CA TYR A 161 -18.31 3.07 -13.48
C TYR A 161 -18.23 1.68 -12.83
N PRO A 162 -18.03 0.61 -13.60
CA PRO A 162 -17.91 -0.76 -13.09
C PRO A 162 -16.48 -1.01 -12.55
N ILE A 163 -16.14 -0.32 -11.45
CA ILE A 163 -14.89 -0.49 -10.73
C ILE A 163 -14.89 -1.87 -10.09
N SER A 164 -13.88 -2.70 -10.39
CA SER A 164 -13.83 -4.08 -9.89
C SER A 164 -13.68 -4.15 -8.35
N GLU A 165 -13.03 -3.15 -7.75
CA GLU A 165 -12.92 -2.98 -6.30
C GLU A 165 -12.52 -1.55 -5.95
N LEU A 166 -13.26 -0.92 -5.04
CA LEU A 166 -13.00 0.42 -4.53
C LEU A 166 -12.40 0.33 -3.12
N THR A 167 -11.08 0.53 -3.02
CA THR A 167 -10.37 0.61 -1.74
C THR A 167 -10.44 2.03 -1.19
N ILE A 168 -11.10 2.21 -0.05
CA ILE A 168 -11.28 3.52 0.58
C ILE A 168 -10.38 3.64 1.81
N HIS A 169 -9.51 4.66 1.81
CA HIS A 169 -8.83 5.15 3.00
C HIS A 169 -9.61 6.35 3.55
N PRO A 170 -10.40 6.19 4.62
CA PRO A 170 -11.32 7.24 5.07
C PRO A 170 -10.60 8.33 5.87
N ARG A 171 -9.71 9.02 5.18
CA ARG A 171 -9.02 10.25 5.57
C ARG A 171 -8.93 11.18 4.39
N THR A 172 -9.01 12.48 4.63
CA THR A 172 -8.72 13.49 3.60
C THR A 172 -7.20 13.55 3.32
N ARG A 173 -6.81 14.18 2.22
CA ARG A 173 -5.41 14.48 1.93
C ARG A 173 -4.77 15.32 3.06
N LYS A 174 -5.49 16.31 3.57
CA LYS A 174 -5.03 17.24 4.62
C LYS A 174 -4.66 16.53 5.93
N GLN A 175 -5.41 15.50 6.28
CA GLN A 175 -5.13 14.68 7.46
C GLN A 175 -3.85 13.85 7.31
N MET A 176 -3.44 13.51 6.10
CA MET A 176 -2.29 12.60 5.85
C MET A 176 -2.48 11.24 6.54
N TYR A 177 -1.80 11.04 7.68
CA TYR A 177 -1.89 9.87 8.55
C TYR A 177 -2.19 10.26 10.00
N ARG A 178 -2.55 11.52 10.23
CA ARG A 178 -2.98 12.03 11.53
C ARG A 178 -4.46 11.71 11.74
N ASP A 179 -4.92 11.88 12.96
CA ASP A 179 -6.28 11.62 13.40
C ASP A 179 -6.71 10.14 13.19
N THR A 180 -7.91 9.80 13.56
CA THR A 180 -8.52 8.49 13.29
C THR A 180 -9.17 8.48 11.91
N PRO A 181 -9.31 7.31 11.26
CA PRO A 181 -10.13 7.18 10.07
C PRO A 181 -11.57 7.67 10.32
N ASP A 182 -12.13 8.42 9.38
CA ASP A 182 -13.52 8.89 9.45
C ASP A 182 -14.47 7.75 9.12
N MET A 183 -14.99 7.12 10.17
CA MET A 183 -15.90 6.00 10.00
C MET A 183 -17.31 6.42 9.55
N ASN A 184 -17.70 7.70 9.69
CA ASN A 184 -18.97 8.19 9.13
C ASN A 184 -18.89 8.27 7.61
N ALA A 185 -17.77 8.73 7.07
CA ALA A 185 -17.53 8.70 5.63
C ALA A 185 -17.49 7.26 5.09
N PHE A 186 -16.89 6.31 5.82
CA PHE A 186 -16.93 4.91 5.41
C PHE A 186 -18.33 4.30 5.52
N ASP A 187 -19.10 4.62 6.57
CA ASP A 187 -20.52 4.23 6.71
C ASP A 187 -21.36 4.72 5.52
N TYR A 188 -21.11 5.94 5.07
CA TYR A 188 -21.76 6.48 3.89
C TYR A 188 -21.42 5.66 2.65
N ALA A 189 -20.13 5.45 2.35
CA ALA A 189 -19.72 4.63 1.22
C ALA A 189 -20.29 3.20 1.27
N PHE A 190 -20.29 2.58 2.45
CA PHE A 190 -20.84 1.23 2.66
C PHE A 190 -22.34 1.12 2.29
N LYS A 191 -23.09 2.22 2.47
CA LYS A 191 -24.51 2.28 2.13
C LYS A 191 -24.80 2.57 0.66
N VAL A 192 -23.94 3.40 0.00
CA VAL A 192 -24.24 3.94 -1.33
C VAL A 192 -23.41 3.32 -2.45
N SER A 193 -22.32 2.62 -2.15
CA SER A 193 -21.43 2.06 -3.16
C SER A 193 -22.16 1.00 -4.00
N ARG A 194 -22.02 1.14 -5.32
CA ARG A 194 -22.42 0.12 -6.30
C ARG A 194 -21.28 -0.85 -6.63
N ASN A 195 -20.08 -0.52 -6.21
CA ASN A 195 -18.87 -1.30 -6.44
C ASN A 195 -18.48 -2.09 -5.19
N PRO A 196 -17.81 -3.25 -5.33
CA PRO A 196 -17.23 -3.97 -4.20
C PRO A 196 -16.29 -3.09 -3.38
N LEU A 197 -16.37 -3.16 -2.06
CA LEU A 197 -15.59 -2.30 -1.17
C LEU A 197 -14.44 -3.04 -0.49
N CYS A 198 -13.29 -2.35 -0.43
CA CYS A 198 -12.17 -2.71 0.40
C CYS A 198 -11.89 -1.57 1.41
N TYR A 199 -11.84 -1.90 2.70
CA TYR A 199 -11.46 -0.94 3.74
C TYR A 199 -9.94 -0.82 3.87
N ASN A 200 -9.42 0.40 3.91
CA ASN A 200 -8.03 0.67 4.20
C ASN A 200 -7.88 1.72 5.31
N GLY A 201 -7.83 1.28 6.55
CA GLY A 201 -7.69 2.15 7.72
C GLY A 201 -6.64 1.62 8.71
N ASP A 202 -6.72 2.08 9.97
CA ASP A 202 -5.77 1.75 11.02
C ASP A 202 -6.06 0.37 11.65
N ILE A 203 -5.94 -0.71 10.87
CA ILE A 203 -5.90 -2.07 11.40
C ILE A 203 -4.45 -2.37 11.76
N ARG A 204 -4.14 -2.43 13.06
CA ARG A 204 -2.81 -2.67 13.63
C ARG A 204 -2.75 -3.87 14.54
N THR A 205 -3.89 -4.30 15.06
CA THR A 205 -4.05 -5.43 15.97
C THR A 205 -5.20 -6.33 15.52
N VAL A 206 -5.25 -7.54 16.05
CA VAL A 206 -6.39 -8.46 15.87
C VAL A 206 -7.69 -7.79 16.33
N MET A 207 -7.65 -7.08 17.48
CA MET A 207 -8.81 -6.37 18.02
C MET A 207 -9.33 -5.27 17.08
N ASP A 208 -8.44 -4.51 16.42
CA ASP A 208 -8.87 -3.51 15.45
C ASP A 208 -9.65 -4.16 14.31
N TYR A 209 -9.15 -5.29 13.80
CA TYR A 209 -9.81 -6.06 12.77
C TYR A 209 -11.16 -6.61 13.23
N GLU A 210 -11.22 -7.23 14.41
CA GLU A 210 -12.46 -7.80 14.94
C GLU A 210 -13.54 -6.73 15.15
N ASN A 211 -13.16 -5.57 15.70
CA ASN A 211 -14.08 -4.45 15.88
C ASN A 211 -14.61 -3.92 14.54
N PHE A 212 -13.75 -3.86 13.51
CA PHE A 212 -14.16 -3.50 12.16
C PHE A 212 -15.09 -4.57 11.55
N ALA A 213 -14.71 -5.84 11.59
CA ALA A 213 -15.44 -6.95 10.98
C ALA A 213 -16.81 -7.22 11.62
N LYS A 214 -16.99 -6.90 12.90
CA LYS A 214 -18.30 -6.95 13.60
C LYS A 214 -19.30 -5.95 12.99
N LYS A 215 -18.82 -4.82 12.48
CA LYS A 215 -19.67 -3.74 11.97
C LYS A 215 -19.86 -3.80 10.45
N TYR A 216 -18.84 -4.23 9.71
CA TYR A 216 -18.83 -4.17 8.25
C TYR A 216 -18.57 -5.53 7.61
N ASN A 217 -19.49 -5.95 6.76
CA ASN A 217 -19.33 -7.13 5.92
C ASN A 217 -18.86 -6.68 4.52
N VAL A 218 -17.57 -6.36 4.40
CA VAL A 218 -16.93 -6.02 3.12
C VAL A 218 -16.15 -7.21 2.56
N ASP A 219 -15.84 -7.18 1.26
CA ASP A 219 -15.12 -8.27 0.60
C ASP A 219 -13.67 -8.37 1.06
N ALA A 220 -13.03 -7.22 1.33
CA ALA A 220 -11.62 -7.17 1.66
C ALA A 220 -11.25 -6.05 2.65
N VAL A 221 -10.13 -6.25 3.33
CA VAL A 221 -9.41 -5.21 4.07
C VAL A 221 -7.97 -5.09 3.54
N MET A 222 -7.54 -3.87 3.33
CA MET A 222 -6.16 -3.56 2.92
C MET A 222 -5.40 -2.99 4.12
N ILE A 223 -4.31 -3.66 4.49
CA ILE A 223 -3.49 -3.28 5.66
C ILE A 223 -2.13 -2.78 5.18
N GLY A 224 -1.71 -1.63 5.66
CA GLY A 224 -0.40 -1.04 5.35
C GLY A 224 0.54 -1.11 6.54
N ARG A 225 0.59 -0.03 7.32
CA ARG A 225 1.49 0.11 8.47
C ARG A 225 1.40 -1.01 9.49
N GLY A 226 0.20 -1.56 9.68
CA GLY A 226 -0.01 -2.71 10.58
C GLY A 226 0.80 -3.93 10.17
N LEU A 227 0.81 -4.29 8.86
CA LEU A 227 1.60 -5.41 8.34
C LEU A 227 3.10 -5.14 8.30
N ILE A 228 3.52 -3.87 8.18
CA ILE A 228 4.95 -3.54 8.29
C ILE A 228 5.42 -3.69 9.74
N ALA A 229 4.61 -3.24 10.68
CA ALA A 229 4.90 -3.36 12.11
C ALA A 229 4.86 -4.84 12.54
N ASN A 230 3.71 -5.47 12.38
CA ASN A 230 3.52 -6.88 12.68
C ASN A 230 3.26 -7.68 11.39
N PRO A 231 4.28 -8.31 10.81
CA PRO A 231 4.12 -9.09 9.58
C PRO A 231 3.29 -10.37 9.78
N GLN A 232 3.09 -10.81 11.01
CA GLN A 232 2.27 -11.97 11.38
C GLN A 232 0.78 -11.61 11.57
N LEU A 233 0.41 -10.33 11.53
CA LEU A 233 -0.93 -9.84 11.90
C LEU A 233 -2.08 -10.57 11.18
N VAL A 234 -1.97 -10.84 9.87
CA VAL A 234 -3.04 -11.55 9.14
C VAL A 234 -3.14 -13.01 9.59
N ASN A 235 -2.03 -13.65 9.90
CA ASN A 235 -2.02 -15.02 10.42
C ASN A 235 -2.60 -15.07 11.84
N GLU A 236 -2.28 -14.07 12.68
CA GLU A 236 -2.91 -13.92 14.01
C GLU A 236 -4.43 -13.71 13.90
N ILE A 237 -4.90 -12.88 12.97
CA ILE A 237 -6.33 -12.71 12.69
C ILE A 237 -6.98 -14.03 12.26
N LYS A 238 -6.26 -14.89 11.55
CA LYS A 238 -6.70 -16.23 11.15
C LYS A 238 -6.56 -17.29 12.25
N GLY A 239 -6.20 -16.89 13.47
CA GLY A 239 -6.08 -17.77 14.63
C GLY A 239 -4.77 -18.59 14.71
N GLN A 240 -3.76 -18.19 13.93
CA GLN A 240 -2.43 -18.79 14.01
C GLN A 240 -1.60 -18.17 15.15
N GLU A 241 -0.37 -18.67 15.34
CA GLU A 241 0.54 -18.18 16.37
C GLU A 241 0.86 -16.68 16.27
N LYS A 242 1.14 -16.07 17.41
CA LYS A 242 1.56 -14.66 17.47
C LYS A 242 2.97 -14.46 16.94
N LEU A 243 3.27 -13.21 16.56
CA LEU A 243 4.63 -12.80 16.22
C LEU A 243 5.59 -13.07 17.37
N THR A 244 6.67 -13.80 17.11
CA THR A 244 7.76 -14.00 18.07
C THR A 244 8.96 -13.12 17.74
N LYS A 245 9.85 -12.97 18.72
CA LYS A 245 11.11 -12.22 18.55
C LYS A 245 12.01 -12.89 17.51
N GLU A 246 12.01 -14.21 17.46
CA GLU A 246 12.75 -15.03 16.50
C GLU A 246 12.25 -14.80 15.07
N MET A 247 10.93 -14.83 14.86
CA MET A 247 10.32 -14.56 13.56
C MET A 247 10.70 -13.15 13.06
N LEU A 248 10.59 -12.16 13.95
CA LEU A 248 10.91 -10.78 13.62
C LEU A 248 12.38 -10.60 13.30
N LYS A 249 13.27 -11.27 14.04
CA LYS A 249 14.72 -11.28 13.77
C LYS A 249 15.04 -11.93 12.43
N GLN A 250 14.45 -13.08 12.13
CA GLN A 250 14.62 -13.76 10.84
C GLN A 250 14.19 -12.85 9.68
N TYR A 251 13.07 -12.12 9.84
CA TYR A 251 12.60 -11.18 8.84
C TYR A 251 13.54 -10.00 8.66
N HIS A 252 14.00 -9.40 9.77
CA HIS A 252 15.00 -8.35 9.76
C HIS A 252 16.27 -8.78 9.01
N ASP A 253 16.81 -9.94 9.36
CA ASP A 253 18.06 -10.47 8.79
C ASP A 253 17.90 -10.82 7.30
N ARG A 254 16.71 -11.30 6.90
CA ARG A 254 16.37 -11.54 5.50
C ARG A 254 16.33 -10.21 4.71
N LEU A 255 15.63 -9.20 5.21
CA LEU A 255 15.55 -7.88 4.57
C LEU A 255 16.92 -7.21 4.48
N TYR A 256 17.71 -7.27 5.55
CA TYR A 256 19.06 -6.70 5.57
C TYR A 256 19.91 -7.31 4.43
N ARG A 257 20.01 -8.64 4.36
CA ARG A 257 20.77 -9.35 3.32
C ARG A 257 20.26 -9.05 1.90
N ASP A 258 18.95 -9.00 1.72
CA ASP A 258 18.36 -8.77 0.39
C ASP A 258 18.53 -7.32 -0.06
N PHE A 259 18.42 -6.35 0.84
CA PHE A 259 18.74 -4.95 0.53
C PHE A 259 20.24 -4.73 0.31
N GLU A 260 21.11 -5.39 1.08
CA GLU A 260 22.57 -5.30 0.91
C GLU A 260 23.01 -5.69 -0.51
N LYS A 261 22.41 -6.74 -1.10
CA LYS A 261 22.69 -7.17 -2.49
C LYS A 261 22.36 -6.13 -3.56
N ILE A 262 21.37 -5.27 -3.32
CA ILE A 262 20.86 -4.33 -4.31
C ILE A 262 21.23 -2.88 -4.04
N MET A 263 21.65 -2.54 -2.82
CA MET A 263 22.05 -1.20 -2.45
C MET A 263 23.51 -0.92 -2.79
N LYS A 264 23.77 0.19 -3.49
CA LYS A 264 25.11 0.55 -3.96
C LYS A 264 26.06 1.09 -2.87
N ALA A 265 25.51 1.45 -1.70
CA ALA A 265 26.29 2.04 -0.62
C ALA A 265 25.64 1.79 0.74
N ASP A 266 26.48 1.62 1.77
CA ASP A 266 26.08 1.38 3.16
C ASP A 266 25.06 2.38 3.69
N LYS A 267 25.20 3.67 3.31
CA LYS A 267 24.27 4.72 3.73
C LYS A 267 22.84 4.47 3.23
N HIS A 268 22.67 3.87 2.06
CA HIS A 268 21.35 3.56 1.49
C HIS A 268 20.73 2.36 2.20
N LEU A 269 21.53 1.33 2.49
CA LEU A 269 21.11 0.19 3.30
C LEU A 269 20.70 0.65 4.70
N LEU A 270 21.54 1.44 5.37
CA LEU A 270 21.24 2.01 6.69
C LEU A 270 19.92 2.80 6.68
N PHE A 271 19.71 3.62 5.65
CA PHE A 271 18.48 4.40 5.52
C PHE A 271 17.25 3.47 5.39
N LYS A 272 17.33 2.43 4.56
CA LYS A 272 16.27 1.45 4.39
C LYS A 272 15.95 0.71 5.67
N MET A 273 16.96 0.26 6.37
CA MET A 273 16.76 -0.46 7.63
C MET A 273 16.18 0.45 8.72
N LYS A 274 16.59 1.71 8.77
CA LYS A 274 15.97 2.70 9.67
C LYS A 274 14.47 2.94 9.34
N GLU A 275 14.11 2.98 8.06
CA GLU A 275 12.74 3.12 7.62
C GLU A 275 11.88 1.92 8.09
N PHE A 276 12.40 0.70 7.99
CA PHE A 276 11.78 -0.51 8.52
C PHE A 276 11.54 -0.40 10.05
N TRP A 277 12.55 0.01 10.81
CA TRP A 277 12.44 0.15 12.26
C TRP A 277 11.46 1.24 12.74
N ASN A 278 11.09 2.21 11.90
CA ASN A 278 10.04 3.18 12.26
C ASN A 278 8.69 2.53 12.52
N TYR A 279 8.46 1.33 11.99
CA TYR A 279 7.22 0.58 12.18
C TYR A 279 7.43 -0.60 13.15
N VAL A 280 8.49 -1.35 12.97
CA VAL A 280 8.75 -2.58 13.74
C VAL A 280 8.98 -2.28 15.23
N SER A 281 9.51 -1.12 15.56
CA SER A 281 9.64 -0.67 16.96
C SER A 281 8.32 -0.67 17.75
N TRP A 282 7.18 -0.59 17.07
CA TRP A 282 5.86 -0.62 17.73
C TRP A 282 5.56 -1.93 18.45
N ASN A 283 6.22 -3.02 18.09
CA ASN A 283 6.04 -4.32 18.74
C ASN A 283 6.74 -4.43 20.10
N PHE A 284 7.68 -3.55 20.40
CA PHE A 284 8.45 -3.62 21.65
C PHE A 284 7.79 -2.83 22.77
N GLU A 285 7.91 -3.32 24.02
CA GLU A 285 7.35 -2.64 25.20
C GLU A 285 7.81 -1.19 25.30
N ASP A 286 9.12 -0.93 25.14
CA ASP A 286 9.68 0.42 25.02
C ASP A 286 9.97 0.79 23.55
N GLU A 287 8.88 1.06 22.81
CA GLU A 287 8.96 1.44 21.39
C GLU A 287 9.83 2.70 21.15
N ASN A 288 9.78 3.65 22.07
CA ASN A 288 10.53 4.90 21.95
C ASN A 288 12.04 4.67 22.10
N LYS A 289 12.45 3.84 23.05
CA LYS A 289 13.85 3.45 23.23
C LYS A 289 14.35 2.68 22.02
N CYS A 290 13.57 1.69 21.56
CA CYS A 290 13.87 0.90 20.37
C CYS A 290 14.09 1.80 19.14
N ALA A 291 13.13 2.65 18.80
CA ALA A 291 13.22 3.58 17.66
C ALA A 291 14.41 4.55 17.82
N LYS A 292 14.70 5.04 19.04
CA LYS A 292 15.78 5.96 19.32
C LYS A 292 17.16 5.33 19.13
N LEU A 293 17.34 4.06 19.54
CA LEU A 293 18.59 3.32 19.34
C LEU A 293 18.94 3.26 17.86
N VAL A 294 18.02 2.81 17.02
CA VAL A 294 18.25 2.69 15.58
C VAL A 294 18.42 4.06 14.90
N ARG A 295 17.59 5.04 15.24
CA ARG A 295 17.63 6.38 14.63
C ARG A 295 18.97 7.07 14.81
N LYS A 296 19.66 6.87 15.95
CA LYS A 296 20.97 7.47 16.26
C LYS A 296 22.14 6.85 15.50
N CYS A 297 21.99 5.68 14.92
CA CYS A 297 23.07 4.99 14.20
C CYS A 297 23.52 5.81 12.98
N GLN A 298 24.83 6.02 12.84
CA GLN A 298 25.41 6.79 11.74
C GLN A 298 26.09 5.92 10.69
N ASN A 299 26.31 4.64 10.99
CA ASN A 299 26.90 3.64 10.11
C ASN A 299 26.37 2.24 10.43
N LEU A 300 26.66 1.26 9.58
CA LEU A 300 26.17 -0.13 9.72
C LEU A 300 26.76 -0.81 10.97
N TYR A 301 28.00 -0.50 11.37
CA TYR A 301 28.58 -1.09 12.58
C TYR A 301 27.74 -0.73 13.83
N LYS A 302 27.43 0.55 14.03
CA LYS A 302 26.58 1.00 15.14
C LYS A 302 25.15 0.47 15.02
N TYR A 303 24.66 0.33 13.78
CA TYR A 303 23.35 -0.23 13.53
C TYR A 303 23.28 -1.70 13.97
N ASN A 304 24.27 -2.51 13.62
CA ASN A 304 24.29 -3.92 13.99
C ASN A 304 24.35 -4.10 15.52
N LEU A 305 25.17 -3.32 16.23
CA LEU A 305 25.20 -3.32 17.70
C LEU A 305 23.85 -2.93 18.32
N ALA A 306 23.16 -1.93 17.75
CA ALA A 306 21.84 -1.53 18.23
C ALA A 306 20.79 -2.64 18.00
N VAL A 307 20.85 -3.35 16.86
CA VAL A 307 19.98 -4.47 16.56
C VAL A 307 20.22 -5.65 17.51
N GLU A 308 21.49 -5.99 17.79
CA GLU A 308 21.86 -7.01 18.78
C GLU A 308 21.33 -6.66 20.17
N GLU A 309 21.49 -5.40 20.61
CA GLU A 309 20.95 -4.93 21.88
C GLU A 309 19.42 -5.07 21.93
N ILE A 310 18.70 -4.64 20.88
CA ILE A 310 17.23 -4.70 20.84
C ILE A 310 16.76 -6.15 20.94
N PHE A 311 17.24 -7.05 20.07
CA PHE A 311 16.80 -8.45 20.09
C PHE A 311 17.30 -9.22 21.31
N GLY A 312 18.41 -8.83 21.92
CA GLY A 312 18.96 -9.48 23.10
C GLY A 312 18.31 -9.06 24.41
N THR A 313 17.83 -7.80 24.52
CA THR A 313 17.46 -7.23 25.84
C THR A 313 16.05 -6.66 25.91
N MET A 314 15.38 -6.38 24.78
CA MET A 314 14.04 -5.78 24.78
C MET A 314 12.95 -6.84 24.58
N GLU A 315 11.82 -6.70 25.25
CA GLU A 315 10.70 -7.60 25.14
C GLU A 315 9.65 -7.12 24.14
N LEU A 316 8.97 -8.04 23.46
CA LEU A 316 7.78 -7.77 22.66
C LEU A 316 6.57 -7.58 23.56
N LYS A 317 5.59 -6.77 23.11
CA LYS A 317 4.30 -6.54 23.79
C LYS A 317 3.46 -7.79 23.87
#